data_92227bc23d471c9817e5cade231c037e
#
_entry.id   92227bc23d471c9817e5cade231c037e
#
_cell.length_a   1.000
_cell.length_b   1.000
_cell.length_c   1.000
_cell.angle_alpha   90.00
_cell.angle_beta   90.00
_cell.angle_gamma   90.00
#
_symmetry.space_group_name_H-M   'P 1'
#
loop_
_entity.id
_entity.type
_entity.pdbx_description
1 polymer ?
#
loop_
_entity_poly.entity_id
_entity_poly.type
_entity_poly.pdbx_seq_one_letter_code
_entity_poly.pdbx_strand_id
1 'polypeptide(L)'
;MKRRIVAMLLVLVTVLGMFPATAQAASSEEEALGEIKIFSDGTELDYLSINGAARSQKYTYYNYKDQTGATNEIPCYCINPNTKGVPQTVPAGTGIEYLANQKCTDTKVLGIVASGYPHVPLDKLGLNSKYEAYYATKMALWCHLLSNWSVYDLKVNPGCSDQAAAQRVLKAAKDIYQTGMYWTKPLSPKLTATPDQPNPYPVTIDGKAYMQQVYKVVSETWVDGGWVHVKFTDPGSVP
;
A
#
# COMPACT_ATOMS: atom_id res chain seq x y z
N MET A 1 25.55 -21.06 -9.21
CA MET A 1 24.94 -19.86 -9.87
C MET A 1 23.55 -19.66 -9.30
N LYS A 2 23.36 -18.68 -8.40
CA LYS A 2 22.03 -18.35 -7.84
C LYS A 2 21.26 -17.60 -8.93
N ARG A 3 20.21 -18.20 -9.48
CA ARG A 3 19.28 -17.52 -10.39
C ARG A 3 18.51 -16.49 -9.60
N ARG A 4 18.85 -15.23 -9.77
CA ARG A 4 18.08 -14.10 -9.22
C ARG A 4 16.77 -14.03 -9.99
N ILE A 5 15.68 -14.37 -9.32
CA ILE A 5 14.34 -14.21 -9.87
C ILE A 5 13.99 -12.74 -9.63
N VAL A 6 14.03 -11.96 -10.69
CA VAL A 6 13.53 -10.58 -10.66
C VAL A 6 12.02 -10.67 -10.81
N ALA A 7 11.32 -10.67 -9.68
CA ALA A 7 9.87 -10.51 -9.67
C ALA A 7 9.58 -9.03 -9.38
N MET A 8 8.91 -8.35 -10.30
CA MET A 8 8.40 -6.99 -10.08
C MET A 8 7.25 -7.07 -9.07
N LEU A 9 7.56 -6.89 -7.82
CA LEU A 9 6.57 -6.70 -6.77
C LEU A 9 6.67 -5.26 -6.31
N LEU A 10 5.65 -4.47 -6.59
CA LEU A 10 5.57 -3.10 -6.09
C LEU A 10 4.83 -3.10 -4.77
N VAL A 11 5.51 -2.69 -3.72
CA VAL A 11 4.88 -2.34 -2.45
C VAL A 11 4.30 -0.95 -2.62
N LEU A 12 3.03 -0.90 -3.02
CA LEU A 12 2.38 0.35 -3.39
C LEU A 12 1.96 1.19 -2.20
N VAL A 13 1.85 0.57 -1.04
CA VAL A 13 1.18 1.17 0.11
C VAL A 13 1.97 2.31 0.74
N THR A 14 3.28 2.24 0.72
CA THR A 14 4.15 3.26 1.34
C THR A 14 4.53 4.40 0.42
N VAL A 15 4.41 4.23 -0.87
CA VAL A 15 4.88 5.22 -1.83
C VAL A 15 3.92 6.40 -1.98
N LEU A 16 2.62 6.19 -1.73
CA LEU A 16 1.61 7.26 -1.83
C LEU A 16 1.66 8.28 -0.69
N GLY A 17 2.27 7.93 0.44
CA GLY A 17 2.38 8.82 1.61
C GLY A 17 3.75 9.47 1.83
N MET A 18 4.78 9.10 1.06
CA MET A 18 6.17 9.45 1.39
C MET A 18 6.84 10.51 0.52
N PHE A 19 6.15 11.15 -0.41
CA PHE A 19 6.81 12.18 -1.20
C PHE A 19 6.49 13.58 -0.68
N PRO A 20 7.48 14.31 -0.14
CA PRO A 20 7.33 15.74 0.07
C PRO A 20 7.19 16.41 -1.30
N ALA A 21 6.16 17.23 -1.45
CA ALA A 21 6.05 18.14 -2.58
C ALA A 21 7.13 19.22 -2.46
N THR A 22 8.34 18.91 -2.86
CA THR A 22 9.34 19.93 -3.23
C THR A 22 9.45 19.91 -4.74
N ALA A 23 8.81 20.89 -5.37
CA ALA A 23 9.16 21.27 -6.72
C ALA A 23 10.61 21.78 -6.73
N GLN A 24 11.54 20.89 -6.91
CA GLN A 24 12.89 21.21 -7.30
C GLN A 24 13.37 20.08 -8.22
N ALA A 25 13.75 20.44 -9.42
CA ALA A 25 14.41 19.58 -10.36
C ALA A 25 15.66 19.00 -9.68
N ALA A 26 15.52 17.84 -9.07
CA ALA A 26 16.64 17.07 -8.57
C ALA A 26 17.05 16.10 -9.66
N SER A 27 18.33 16.15 -9.97
CA SER A 27 19.06 15.20 -10.79
C SER A 27 18.56 13.76 -10.58
N SER A 28 18.42 13.05 -11.68
CA SER A 28 17.99 11.66 -11.80
C SER A 28 19.02 10.69 -11.18
N GLU A 29 19.14 10.69 -9.87
CA GLU A 29 19.58 9.48 -9.18
C GLU A 29 18.31 8.71 -8.83
N GLU A 30 18.02 7.65 -9.60
CA GLU A 30 17.06 6.62 -9.23
C GLU A 30 17.54 6.02 -7.92
N GLU A 31 17.03 6.55 -6.81
CA GLU A 31 17.20 5.92 -5.50
C GLU A 31 16.58 4.53 -5.58
N ALA A 32 17.42 3.50 -5.59
CA ALA A 32 16.97 2.13 -5.52
C ALA A 32 16.05 2.00 -4.30
N LEU A 33 14.79 1.60 -4.52
CA LEU A 33 13.78 1.46 -3.46
C LEU A 33 14.16 0.36 -2.44
N GLY A 34 15.28 -0.34 -2.66
CA GLY A 34 15.85 -1.32 -1.76
C GLY A 34 15.25 -2.72 -1.85
N GLU A 35 15.75 -3.60 -1.00
CA GLU A 35 15.22 -4.96 -0.86
C GLU A 35 14.03 -4.94 0.11
N ILE A 36 12.93 -5.58 -0.32
CA ILE A 36 11.71 -5.69 0.46
C ILE A 36 11.45 -7.16 0.75
N LYS A 37 11.15 -7.46 2.01
CA LYS A 37 10.79 -8.80 2.41
C LYS A 37 9.27 -8.94 2.50
N ILE A 38 8.71 -9.79 1.64
CA ILE A 38 7.27 -10.05 1.57
C ILE A 38 6.98 -11.37 2.30
N PHE A 39 5.99 -11.32 3.14
CA PHE A 39 5.51 -12.43 3.95
C PHE A 39 4.15 -12.92 3.48
N SER A 40 3.80 -14.14 3.84
CA SER A 40 2.43 -14.66 3.81
C SER A 40 2.17 -15.36 5.13
N ASP A 41 0.95 -15.22 5.64
CA ASP A 41 0.50 -15.99 6.82
C ASP A 41 -0.02 -17.39 6.46
N GLY A 42 0.03 -17.75 5.17
CA GLY A 42 -0.43 -19.04 4.67
C GLY A 42 -1.92 -19.12 4.38
N THR A 43 -2.71 -18.09 4.74
CA THR A 43 -4.16 -18.08 4.51
C THR A 43 -4.46 -18.08 3.02
N GLU A 44 -5.20 -19.09 2.55
CA GLU A 44 -5.72 -19.17 1.20
C GLU A 44 -7.09 -18.52 1.12
N LEU A 45 -7.29 -17.73 0.08
CA LEU A 45 -8.49 -16.94 -0.16
C LEU A 45 -9.04 -17.31 -1.53
N ASP A 46 -10.29 -17.76 -1.60
CA ASP A 46 -10.89 -18.30 -2.83
C ASP A 46 -12.34 -17.83 -3.06
N TYR A 47 -12.64 -16.60 -2.64
CA TYR A 47 -14.01 -16.06 -2.67
C TYR A 47 -14.64 -16.00 -4.05
N LEU A 48 -13.85 -15.71 -5.10
CA LEU A 48 -14.37 -15.42 -6.42
C LEU A 48 -13.85 -16.36 -7.50
N SER A 49 -14.60 -16.42 -8.59
CA SER A 49 -14.24 -17.08 -9.84
C SER A 49 -14.33 -16.08 -11.01
N ILE A 50 -13.56 -16.34 -12.05
CA ILE A 50 -13.63 -15.62 -13.33
C ILE A 50 -13.37 -16.60 -14.46
N ASN A 51 -14.11 -16.46 -15.56
CA ASN A 51 -14.03 -17.36 -16.72
C ASN A 51 -14.23 -18.85 -16.32
N GLY A 52 -15.12 -19.09 -15.34
CA GLY A 52 -15.44 -20.45 -14.88
C GLY A 52 -14.41 -21.08 -13.92
N ALA A 53 -13.32 -20.39 -13.60
CA ALA A 53 -12.28 -20.88 -12.71
C ALA A 53 -12.22 -20.11 -11.40
N ALA A 54 -12.17 -20.83 -10.27
CA ALA A 54 -11.89 -20.24 -8.96
C ALA A 54 -10.50 -19.57 -8.93
N ARG A 55 -10.38 -18.48 -8.19
CA ARG A 55 -9.14 -17.71 -8.09
C ARG A 55 -8.61 -17.73 -6.67
N SER A 56 -7.87 -18.79 -6.35
CA SER A 56 -7.18 -18.87 -5.06
C SER A 56 -6.02 -17.89 -5.01
N GLN A 57 -5.93 -17.16 -3.90
CA GLN A 57 -4.90 -16.19 -3.61
C GLN A 57 -4.40 -16.36 -2.19
N LYS A 58 -3.13 -16.05 -1.94
CA LYS A 58 -2.60 -15.93 -0.58
C LYS A 58 -2.59 -14.48 -0.15
N TYR A 59 -2.88 -14.25 1.11
CA TYR A 59 -2.66 -12.97 1.74
C TYR A 59 -1.15 -12.71 1.82
N THR A 60 -0.70 -11.57 1.29
CA THR A 60 0.70 -11.16 1.30
C THR A 60 0.86 -9.75 1.88
N TYR A 61 1.91 -9.58 2.68
CA TYR A 61 2.19 -8.35 3.40
C TYR A 61 3.68 -8.13 3.60
N TYR A 62 4.07 -6.92 3.95
CA TYR A 62 5.38 -6.63 4.51
C TYR A 62 5.23 -6.02 5.90
N ASN A 63 6.28 -6.17 6.70
CA ASN A 63 6.35 -5.62 8.04
C ASN A 63 7.20 -4.35 8.04
N TYR A 64 6.69 -3.30 8.67
CA TYR A 64 7.50 -2.12 8.97
C TYR A 64 7.41 -1.80 10.47
N LYS A 65 8.47 -1.19 10.99
CA LYS A 65 8.48 -0.68 12.35
C LYS A 65 8.12 0.80 12.32
N ASP A 66 7.10 1.16 13.08
CA ASP A 66 6.75 2.58 13.26
C ASP A 66 7.72 3.29 14.23
N GLN A 67 7.47 4.56 14.48
CA GLN A 67 8.30 5.38 15.37
C GLN A 67 8.34 4.88 16.82
N THR A 68 7.35 4.12 17.26
CA THR A 68 7.30 3.52 18.60
C THR A 68 8.04 2.19 18.68
N GLY A 69 8.54 1.68 17.53
CA GLY A 69 9.14 0.37 17.40
C GLY A 69 8.13 -0.76 17.24
N ALA A 70 6.85 -0.46 17.19
CA ALA A 70 5.81 -1.46 16.94
C ALA A 70 5.88 -1.95 15.49
N THR A 71 5.74 -3.26 15.31
CA THR A 71 5.70 -3.88 13.99
C THR A 71 4.28 -3.81 13.45
N ASN A 72 4.14 -3.18 12.30
CA ASN A 72 2.89 -3.04 11.58
C ASN A 72 2.93 -3.86 10.30
N GLU A 73 1.81 -4.44 9.94
CA GLU A 73 1.61 -5.28 8.76
C GLU A 73 0.90 -4.48 7.68
N ILE A 74 1.51 -4.38 6.50
CA ILE A 74 0.93 -3.67 5.36
C ILE A 74 0.71 -4.64 4.20
N PRO A 75 -0.50 -4.75 3.65
CA PRO A 75 -0.79 -5.63 2.54
C PRO A 75 -0.01 -5.25 1.27
N CYS A 76 0.47 -6.28 0.55
CA CYS A 76 1.20 -6.13 -0.69
C CYS A 76 0.42 -6.73 -1.84
N TYR A 77 0.33 -5.98 -2.94
CA TYR A 77 -0.36 -6.42 -4.15
C TYR A 77 0.63 -6.69 -5.28
N CYS A 78 0.53 -7.87 -5.88
CA CYS A 78 1.27 -8.18 -7.09
C CYS A 78 0.63 -7.42 -8.27
N ILE A 79 1.41 -6.54 -8.90
CA ILE A 79 0.99 -5.78 -10.08
C ILE A 79 1.44 -6.42 -11.39
N ASN A 80 2.14 -7.53 -11.32
CA ASN A 80 2.45 -8.35 -12.50
C ASN A 80 1.87 -9.76 -12.34
N PRO A 81 0.57 -9.94 -12.64
CA PRO A 81 -0.13 -11.21 -12.43
C PRO A 81 0.39 -12.36 -13.32
N ASN A 82 1.20 -12.05 -14.34
CA ASN A 82 1.84 -13.05 -15.21
C ASN A 82 3.16 -13.59 -14.65
N THR A 83 3.65 -13.05 -13.54
CA THR A 83 4.84 -13.57 -12.85
C THR A 83 4.43 -14.43 -11.66
N LYS A 84 5.34 -15.34 -11.25
CA LYS A 84 5.12 -16.12 -10.05
C LYS A 84 5.17 -15.19 -8.84
N GLY A 85 4.06 -15.12 -8.11
CA GLY A 85 4.00 -14.47 -6.81
C GLY A 85 4.73 -15.27 -5.70
N VAL A 86 4.39 -15.00 -4.45
CA VAL A 86 4.91 -15.80 -3.32
C VAL A 86 4.55 -17.26 -3.55
N PRO A 87 5.53 -18.18 -3.65
CA PRO A 87 5.26 -19.59 -3.91
C PRO A 87 4.36 -20.20 -2.83
N GLN A 88 3.46 -21.08 -3.23
CA GLN A 88 2.57 -21.78 -2.28
C GLN A 88 3.33 -22.67 -1.29
N THR A 89 4.52 -23.09 -1.66
CA THR A 89 5.40 -23.93 -0.84
C THR A 89 6.12 -23.18 0.27
N VAL A 90 6.05 -21.85 0.31
CA VAL A 90 6.70 -21.05 1.34
C VAL A 90 5.91 -21.18 2.64
N PRO A 91 6.55 -21.63 3.75
CA PRO A 91 5.87 -21.71 5.03
C PRO A 91 5.34 -20.36 5.50
N ALA A 92 4.21 -20.39 6.22
CA ALA A 92 3.65 -19.20 6.85
C ALA A 92 4.70 -18.48 7.70
N GLY A 93 4.75 -17.16 7.61
CA GLY A 93 5.72 -16.34 8.33
C GLY A 93 7.13 -16.32 7.76
N THR A 94 7.41 -17.07 6.68
CA THR A 94 8.69 -16.99 5.98
C THR A 94 8.64 -15.84 4.98
N GLY A 95 9.57 -14.89 5.09
CA GLY A 95 9.68 -13.78 4.13
C GLY A 95 10.48 -14.16 2.90
N ILE A 96 10.04 -13.67 1.74
CA ILE A 96 10.78 -13.75 0.48
C ILE A 96 11.27 -12.36 0.12
N GLU A 97 12.55 -12.27 -0.26
CA GLU A 97 13.18 -11.01 -0.64
C GLU A 97 12.87 -10.69 -2.11
N TYR A 98 12.42 -9.47 -2.34
CA TYR A 98 12.20 -8.88 -3.64
C TYR A 98 12.96 -7.56 -3.75
N LEU A 99 13.46 -7.29 -4.93
CA LEU A 99 14.05 -5.99 -5.24
C LEU A 99 12.96 -5.06 -5.78
N ALA A 100 12.67 -3.99 -5.05
CA ALA A 100 11.80 -2.92 -5.51
C ALA A 100 12.62 -1.96 -6.37
N ASN A 101 12.50 -2.06 -7.68
CA ASN A 101 13.31 -1.31 -8.64
C ASN A 101 12.53 -0.33 -9.51
N GLN A 102 11.22 -0.28 -9.38
CA GLN A 102 10.37 0.60 -10.19
C GLN A 102 9.23 1.22 -9.38
N LYS A 103 8.93 2.47 -9.69
CA LYS A 103 7.74 3.18 -9.22
C LYS A 103 6.56 2.87 -10.14
N CYS A 104 5.39 2.61 -9.56
CA CYS A 104 4.17 2.49 -10.35
C CYS A 104 3.72 3.87 -10.80
N THR A 105 3.60 4.06 -12.11
CA THR A 105 3.13 5.29 -12.74
C THR A 105 1.73 5.16 -13.34
N ASP A 106 1.15 3.95 -13.31
CA ASP A 106 -0.22 3.73 -13.77
C ASP A 106 -1.22 4.32 -12.78
N THR A 107 -1.84 5.43 -13.18
CA THR A 107 -2.80 6.17 -12.34
C THR A 107 -4.05 5.36 -12.00
N LYS A 108 -4.40 4.36 -12.81
CA LYS A 108 -5.54 3.47 -12.54
C LYS A 108 -5.19 2.43 -11.49
N VAL A 109 -3.99 1.86 -11.55
CA VAL A 109 -3.45 1.01 -10.49
C VAL A 109 -3.46 1.77 -9.18
N LEU A 110 -2.92 2.99 -9.16
CA LEU A 110 -2.89 3.84 -7.97
C LEU A 110 -4.29 4.16 -7.46
N GLY A 111 -5.22 4.49 -8.37
CA GLY A 111 -6.60 4.78 -8.03
C GLY A 111 -7.34 3.59 -7.42
N ILE A 112 -7.16 2.39 -7.97
CA ILE A 112 -7.76 1.16 -7.44
C ILE A 112 -7.22 0.85 -6.05
N VAL A 113 -5.91 0.93 -5.84
CA VAL A 113 -5.31 0.69 -4.53
C VAL A 113 -5.76 1.74 -3.51
N ALA A 114 -5.79 3.02 -3.88
CA ALA A 114 -6.27 4.11 -3.02
C ALA A 114 -7.77 4.00 -2.68
N SER A 115 -8.55 3.29 -3.50
CA SER A 115 -9.97 3.03 -3.27
C SER A 115 -10.24 1.71 -2.56
N GLY A 116 -9.19 0.93 -2.26
CA GLY A 116 -9.25 -0.37 -1.62
C GLY A 116 -8.54 -0.41 -0.26
N TYR A 117 -8.33 -1.61 0.24
CA TYR A 117 -7.63 -1.86 1.50
C TYR A 117 -6.11 -1.71 1.32
N PRO A 118 -5.35 -1.11 2.28
CA PRO A 118 -5.79 -0.63 3.58
C PRO A 118 -6.24 0.84 3.60
N HIS A 119 -6.24 1.54 2.46
CA HIS A 119 -6.54 2.97 2.38
C HIS A 119 -8.00 3.29 2.69
N VAL A 120 -8.91 2.35 2.45
CA VAL A 120 -10.31 2.46 2.84
C VAL A 120 -10.59 1.46 3.94
N PRO A 121 -11.14 1.89 5.10
CA PRO A 121 -11.46 1.01 6.22
C PRO A 121 -12.48 -0.08 5.86
N LEU A 122 -12.44 -1.20 6.59
CA LEU A 122 -13.28 -2.37 6.33
C LEU A 122 -14.78 -2.05 6.33
N ASP A 123 -15.24 -1.24 7.28
CA ASP A 123 -16.64 -0.83 7.40
C ASP A 123 -17.11 -0.01 6.20
N LYS A 124 -16.23 0.82 5.63
CA LYS A 124 -16.53 1.59 4.41
C LYS A 124 -16.55 0.75 3.15
N LEU A 125 -15.77 -0.34 3.14
CA LEU A 125 -15.81 -1.33 2.07
C LEU A 125 -16.98 -2.33 2.22
N GLY A 126 -17.66 -2.32 3.36
CA GLY A 126 -18.71 -3.28 3.69
C GLY A 126 -18.19 -4.70 3.89
N LEU A 127 -16.97 -4.83 4.43
CA LEU A 127 -16.23 -6.08 4.60
C LEU A 127 -15.94 -6.36 6.07
N ASN A 128 -15.84 -7.63 6.44
CA ASN A 128 -15.74 -8.06 7.84
C ASN A 128 -14.30 -8.42 8.26
N SER A 129 -13.38 -8.58 7.31
CA SER A 129 -12.00 -8.97 7.61
C SER A 129 -10.99 -8.36 6.65
N LYS A 130 -9.73 -8.26 7.11
CA LYS A 130 -8.61 -7.85 6.26
C LYS A 130 -8.44 -8.77 5.04
N TYR A 131 -8.78 -10.04 5.19
CA TYR A 131 -8.68 -11.03 4.12
C TYR A 131 -9.70 -10.80 3.01
N GLU A 132 -10.97 -10.54 3.38
CA GLU A 132 -11.99 -10.13 2.42
C GLU A 132 -11.56 -8.87 1.67
N ALA A 133 -11.08 -7.86 2.40
CA ALA A 133 -10.71 -6.56 1.84
C ALA A 133 -9.46 -6.63 0.94
N TYR A 134 -8.44 -7.37 1.36
CA TYR A 134 -7.27 -7.64 0.55
C TYR A 134 -7.65 -8.33 -0.76
N TYR A 135 -8.46 -9.40 -0.66
CA TYR A 135 -8.85 -10.16 -1.84
C TYR A 135 -9.69 -9.33 -2.82
N ALA A 136 -10.66 -8.56 -2.32
CA ALA A 136 -11.48 -7.68 -3.14
C ALA A 136 -10.62 -6.66 -3.90
N THR A 137 -9.67 -6.00 -3.20
CA THR A 137 -8.75 -5.03 -3.79
C THR A 137 -7.85 -5.68 -4.84
N LYS A 138 -7.30 -6.85 -4.55
CA LYS A 138 -6.45 -7.60 -5.48
C LYS A 138 -7.19 -8.02 -6.74
N MET A 139 -8.43 -8.49 -6.60
CA MET A 139 -9.24 -8.88 -7.77
C MET A 139 -9.62 -7.68 -8.63
N ALA A 140 -9.97 -6.54 -8.02
CA ALA A 140 -10.20 -5.29 -8.73
C ALA A 140 -8.95 -4.87 -9.52
N LEU A 141 -7.78 -4.93 -8.89
CA LEU A 141 -6.50 -4.59 -9.50
C LEU A 141 -6.18 -5.50 -10.70
N TRP A 142 -6.36 -6.80 -10.56
CA TRP A 142 -6.08 -7.76 -11.62
C TRP A 142 -7.06 -7.67 -12.80
N CYS A 143 -8.30 -7.25 -12.56
CA CYS A 143 -9.24 -6.94 -13.64
C CYS A 143 -8.81 -5.72 -14.48
N HIS A 144 -7.96 -4.83 -13.93
CA HIS A 144 -7.33 -3.76 -14.70
C HIS A 144 -6.07 -4.24 -15.43
N LEU A 145 -5.25 -5.05 -14.77
CA LEU A 145 -3.94 -5.46 -15.27
C LEU A 145 -3.99 -6.57 -16.32
N LEU A 146 -5.01 -7.41 -16.30
CA LEU A 146 -5.18 -8.54 -17.23
C LEU A 146 -6.19 -8.20 -18.30
N SER A 147 -5.76 -8.08 -19.54
CA SER A 147 -6.60 -7.68 -20.68
C SER A 147 -7.77 -8.66 -20.98
N ASN A 148 -7.66 -9.90 -20.53
CA ASN A 148 -8.69 -10.94 -20.70
C ASN A 148 -9.61 -11.08 -19.46
N TRP A 149 -9.51 -10.16 -18.47
CA TRP A 149 -10.36 -10.13 -17.31
C TRP A 149 -11.22 -8.88 -17.32
N SER A 150 -12.48 -9.06 -16.93
CA SER A 150 -13.40 -7.94 -16.69
C SER A 150 -13.94 -8.05 -15.27
N VAL A 151 -14.04 -6.94 -14.57
CA VAL A 151 -14.65 -6.90 -13.23
C VAL A 151 -16.13 -7.35 -13.27
N TYR A 152 -16.78 -7.21 -14.44
CA TYR A 152 -18.17 -7.64 -14.64
C TYR A 152 -18.30 -9.15 -14.80
N ASP A 153 -17.23 -9.85 -15.18
CA ASP A 153 -17.20 -11.31 -15.30
C ASP A 153 -16.86 -12.02 -13.99
N LEU A 154 -16.49 -11.24 -12.96
CA LEU A 154 -16.32 -11.78 -11.61
C LEU A 154 -17.65 -12.36 -11.09
N LYS A 155 -17.57 -13.57 -10.55
CA LYS A 155 -18.68 -14.28 -9.92
C LYS A 155 -18.24 -14.83 -8.56
N VAL A 156 -19.20 -15.08 -7.70
CA VAL A 156 -18.92 -15.85 -6.49
C VAL A 156 -18.38 -17.22 -6.87
N ASN A 157 -17.34 -17.67 -6.18
CA ASN A 157 -16.85 -19.03 -6.32
C ASN A 157 -17.86 -20.00 -5.66
N PRO A 158 -18.51 -20.90 -6.40
CA PRO A 158 -19.48 -21.84 -5.81
C PRO A 158 -18.83 -22.79 -4.80
N GLY A 159 -17.50 -23.00 -4.88
CA GLY A 159 -16.75 -23.83 -3.94
C GLY A 159 -16.30 -23.10 -2.66
N CYS A 160 -16.52 -21.79 -2.57
CA CYS A 160 -16.19 -21.04 -1.35
C CYS A 160 -17.09 -21.47 -0.19
N SER A 161 -16.50 -21.77 0.96
CA SER A 161 -17.22 -22.22 2.16
C SER A 161 -18.11 -21.13 2.78
N ASP A 162 -17.69 -19.85 2.67
CA ASP A 162 -18.46 -18.69 3.14
C ASP A 162 -19.04 -17.91 1.95
N GLN A 163 -20.20 -18.34 1.50
CA GLN A 163 -20.91 -17.71 0.39
C GLN A 163 -21.34 -16.26 0.70
N ALA A 164 -21.62 -15.93 1.97
CA ALA A 164 -21.99 -14.58 2.37
C ALA A 164 -20.77 -13.64 2.28
N ALA A 165 -19.59 -14.09 2.73
CA ALA A 165 -18.34 -13.35 2.53
C ALA A 165 -18.05 -13.18 1.04
N ALA A 166 -18.19 -14.23 0.25
CA ALA A 166 -17.93 -14.17 -1.19
C ALA A 166 -18.84 -13.15 -1.91
N GLN A 167 -20.11 -13.01 -1.50
CA GLN A 167 -21.02 -11.98 -2.02
C GLN A 167 -20.55 -10.56 -1.64
N ARG A 168 -20.12 -10.33 -0.39
CA ARG A 168 -19.57 -9.03 0.05
C ARG A 168 -18.32 -8.69 -0.74
N VAL A 169 -17.42 -9.66 -0.88
CA VAL A 169 -16.17 -9.51 -1.64
C VAL A 169 -16.43 -9.18 -3.11
N LEU A 170 -17.40 -9.84 -3.74
CA LEU A 170 -17.78 -9.55 -5.12
C LEU A 170 -18.25 -8.11 -5.29
N LYS A 171 -19.15 -7.67 -4.39
CA LYS A 171 -19.63 -6.29 -4.42
C LYS A 171 -18.48 -5.31 -4.22
N ALA A 172 -17.67 -5.51 -3.20
CA ALA A 172 -16.55 -4.64 -2.88
C ALA A 172 -15.51 -4.58 -4.02
N ALA A 173 -15.18 -5.70 -4.66
CA ALA A 173 -14.25 -5.71 -5.79
C ALA A 173 -14.75 -4.84 -6.96
N LYS A 174 -16.06 -4.89 -7.26
CA LYS A 174 -16.67 -4.05 -8.30
C LYS A 174 -16.66 -2.57 -7.92
N ASP A 175 -17.02 -2.25 -6.69
CA ASP A 175 -17.05 -0.87 -6.18
C ASP A 175 -15.64 -0.26 -6.15
N ILE A 176 -14.64 -0.99 -5.66
CA ILE A 176 -13.22 -0.58 -5.64
C ILE A 176 -12.73 -0.33 -7.06
N TYR A 177 -13.01 -1.24 -7.99
CA TYR A 177 -12.62 -1.08 -9.40
C TYR A 177 -13.23 0.18 -10.00
N GLN A 178 -14.53 0.35 -9.87
CA GLN A 178 -15.22 1.52 -10.45
C GLN A 178 -14.71 2.82 -9.85
N THR A 179 -14.61 2.91 -8.52
CA THR A 179 -14.09 4.10 -7.84
C THR A 179 -12.66 4.40 -8.26
N GLY A 180 -11.81 3.38 -8.33
CA GLY A 180 -10.40 3.51 -8.72
C GLY A 180 -10.21 3.95 -10.18
N MET A 181 -11.03 3.44 -11.09
CA MET A 181 -10.96 3.82 -12.51
C MET A 181 -11.34 5.28 -12.76
N TYR A 182 -12.18 5.85 -11.91
CA TYR A 182 -12.56 7.28 -11.96
C TYR A 182 -11.81 8.16 -10.94
N TRP A 183 -10.80 7.57 -10.27
CA TRP A 183 -10.02 8.29 -9.28
C TRP A 183 -9.25 9.46 -9.93
N THR A 184 -9.49 10.66 -9.44
CA THR A 184 -8.90 11.90 -9.95
C THR A 184 -8.12 12.68 -8.89
N LYS A 185 -8.02 12.12 -7.67
CA LYS A 185 -7.29 12.79 -6.60
C LYS A 185 -5.81 12.88 -6.94
N PRO A 186 -5.13 13.96 -6.56
CA PRO A 186 -3.70 14.10 -6.79
C PRO A 186 -2.94 12.99 -6.06
N LEU A 187 -1.90 12.47 -6.71
CA LEU A 187 -1.00 11.47 -6.12
C LEU A 187 -0.20 12.03 -4.94
N SER A 188 -0.05 13.36 -4.90
CA SER A 188 0.60 14.06 -3.79
C SER A 188 -0.47 14.68 -2.90
N PRO A 189 -0.55 14.30 -1.63
CA PRO A 189 -1.45 14.96 -0.68
C PRO A 189 -1.01 16.41 -0.49
N LYS A 190 -1.98 17.31 -0.49
CA LYS A 190 -1.72 18.68 -0.05
C LYS A 190 -1.62 18.68 1.46
N LEU A 191 -0.43 18.89 1.97
CA LEU A 191 -0.15 18.95 3.39
C LEU A 191 -0.14 20.40 3.87
N THR A 192 -0.78 20.65 5.00
CA THR A 192 -0.68 21.91 5.73
C THR A 192 -0.03 21.62 7.08
N ALA A 193 1.10 22.26 7.35
CA ALA A 193 1.80 22.15 8.62
C ALA A 193 1.55 23.45 9.41
N THR A 194 0.93 23.33 10.57
CA THR A 194 0.67 24.46 11.47
C THR A 194 1.41 24.22 12.79
N PRO A 195 2.26 25.16 13.23
CA PRO A 195 2.94 25.02 14.50
C PRO A 195 1.91 25.03 15.64
N ASP A 196 2.13 24.22 16.67
CA ASP A 196 1.30 24.18 17.88
C ASP A 196 1.46 25.44 18.74
N GLN A 197 2.66 26.07 18.66
CA GLN A 197 2.98 27.33 19.31
C GLN A 197 3.68 28.28 18.32
N PRO A 198 3.55 29.60 18.48
CA PRO A 198 4.12 30.57 17.52
C PRO A 198 5.64 30.53 17.46
N ASN A 199 6.32 30.11 18.54
CA ASN A 199 7.78 30.06 18.61
C ASN A 199 8.25 28.70 19.13
N PRO A 200 9.47 28.27 18.73
CA PRO A 200 10.13 27.13 19.35
C PRO A 200 10.33 27.35 20.85
N TYR A 201 10.27 26.27 21.61
CA TYR A 201 10.44 26.28 23.07
C TYR A 201 11.56 25.33 23.52
N PRO A 202 12.23 25.63 24.65
CA PRO A 202 13.33 24.80 25.12
C PRO A 202 12.81 23.46 25.69
N VAL A 203 13.51 22.39 25.36
CA VAL A 203 13.29 21.04 25.92
C VAL A 203 14.64 20.43 26.31
N THR A 204 14.61 19.52 27.27
CA THR A 204 15.79 18.74 27.65
C THR A 204 15.57 17.27 27.26
N ILE A 205 16.45 16.73 26.43
CA ILE A 205 16.46 15.32 26.02
C ILE A 205 17.82 14.75 26.40
N ASP A 206 17.83 13.68 27.17
CA ASP A 206 19.06 13.04 27.65
C ASP A 206 20.07 14.00 28.30
N GLY A 207 19.55 14.97 29.09
CA GLY A 207 20.35 15.96 29.78
C GLY A 207 20.91 17.10 28.91
N LYS A 208 20.58 17.14 27.62
CA LYS A 208 20.98 18.19 26.68
C LYS A 208 19.81 19.11 26.36
N ALA A 209 20.10 20.41 26.29
CA ALA A 209 19.11 21.41 25.92
C ALA A 209 18.93 21.48 24.39
N TYR A 210 17.68 21.53 23.96
CA TYR A 210 17.28 21.67 22.55
C TYR A 210 16.16 22.72 22.46
N MET A 211 15.99 23.27 21.26
CA MET A 211 14.80 24.02 20.90
C MET A 211 13.87 23.10 20.11
N GLN A 212 12.61 22.99 20.55
CA GLN A 212 11.58 22.14 19.92
C GLN A 212 10.48 23.00 19.32
N GLN A 213 10.03 22.62 18.14
CA GLN A 213 8.80 23.11 17.52
C GLN A 213 7.98 21.91 17.09
N VAL A 214 6.77 21.80 17.55
CA VAL A 214 5.82 20.77 17.14
C VAL A 214 4.90 21.35 16.07
N TYR A 215 4.63 20.57 15.02
CA TYR A 215 3.72 20.95 13.97
C TYR A 215 2.56 19.96 13.90
N LYS A 216 1.34 20.49 13.83
CA LYS A 216 0.18 19.71 13.41
C LYS A 216 0.16 19.66 11.90
N VAL A 217 0.34 18.47 11.33
CA VAL A 217 0.26 18.24 9.89
C VAL A 217 -1.12 17.69 9.55
N VAL A 218 -1.81 18.39 8.67
CA VAL A 218 -3.12 17.99 8.17
C VAL A 218 -3.02 17.74 6.68
N SER A 219 -3.55 16.62 6.22
CA SER A 219 -3.70 16.31 4.80
C SER A 219 -5.14 16.53 4.36
N GLU A 220 -5.34 17.14 3.20
CA GLU A 220 -6.66 17.23 2.56
C GLU A 220 -7.12 15.87 2.01
N THR A 221 -6.18 14.95 1.82
CA THR A 221 -6.45 13.57 1.44
C THR A 221 -5.99 12.66 2.58
N TRP A 222 -6.73 11.58 2.79
CA TRP A 222 -6.34 10.60 3.81
C TRP A 222 -4.95 10.03 3.49
N VAL A 223 -4.03 10.13 4.44
CA VAL A 223 -2.70 9.52 4.43
C VAL A 223 -2.56 8.69 5.68
N ASP A 224 -2.34 7.40 5.53
CA ASP A 224 -2.04 6.53 6.65
C ASP A 224 -0.53 6.47 6.88
N GLY A 225 -0.12 6.77 8.11
CA GLY A 225 1.23 6.53 8.58
C GLY A 225 2.37 7.22 7.81
N GLY A 226 2.16 8.44 7.35
CA GLY A 226 3.19 9.19 6.62
C GLY A 226 4.34 9.66 7.52
N TRP A 227 5.58 9.54 7.00
CA TRP A 227 6.77 10.17 7.58
C TRP A 227 6.94 11.57 7.01
N VAL A 228 7.22 12.54 7.88
CA VAL A 228 7.62 13.88 7.46
C VAL A 228 9.13 14.02 7.65
N HIS A 229 9.87 14.11 6.55
CA HIS A 229 11.29 14.47 6.58
C HIS A 229 11.42 15.99 6.53
N VAL A 230 11.96 16.58 7.58
CA VAL A 230 12.32 17.99 7.60
C VAL A 230 13.79 18.12 7.22
N LYS A 231 14.06 18.76 6.07
CA LYS A 231 15.42 19.11 5.65
C LYS A 231 15.63 20.60 5.91
N PHE A 232 16.60 20.92 6.75
CA PHE A 232 17.05 22.30 6.91
C PHE A 232 17.95 22.65 5.73
N THR A 233 17.58 23.66 4.96
CA THR A 233 18.32 24.09 3.76
C THR A 233 19.42 25.11 4.06
N ASP A 234 19.47 25.64 5.28
CA ASP A 234 20.52 26.58 5.70
C ASP A 234 21.06 26.22 7.10
N PRO A 235 22.07 25.36 7.19
CA PRO A 235 22.72 25.03 8.44
C PRO A 235 23.61 26.15 9.00
N GLY A 236 23.73 27.26 8.29
CA GLY A 236 24.63 28.36 8.67
C GLY A 236 24.00 29.53 9.43
N SER A 237 22.67 29.52 9.62
CA SER A 237 21.95 30.64 10.22
C SER A 237 21.44 30.38 11.64
N VAL A 238 22.08 29.51 12.39
CA VAL A 238 21.87 29.44 13.83
C VAL A 238 22.84 30.40 14.49
N PRO A 239 22.35 31.49 15.13
CA PRO A 239 23.23 32.43 15.85
C PRO A 239 23.87 31.79 17.08
#